data_80e94c8df43577a9b72c2138d3ad178b
#
_entry.id   80e94c8df43577a9b72c2138d3ad178b
#
_cell.length_a   1.000
_cell.length_b   1.000
_cell.length_c   1.000
_cell.angle_alpha   90.00
_cell.angle_beta   90.00
_cell.angle_gamma   90.00
#
_symmetry.space_group_name_H-M   'P 1'
#
loop_
_entity.id
_entity.type
_entity.pdbx_description
1 polymer ?
#
loop_
_entity_poly.entity_id
_entity_poly.type
_entity_poly.pdbx_seq_one_letter_code
_entity_poly.pdbx_strand_id
1 'polypeptide(L)'
;HLDIEEFLELRKNTGDDRRRTHDMNTANWVPDLFMKRVVEGGEWTLFSPADVPDLHDKFGKAFEAAYISYEKKVADGELTLFKKVPALQLWRKMLSMLFETGHPWITFKDPCNVRSPQQHVGVVHSSNLCTEITLNTNEREIAVCNLGSVNLVEHLVDGKLDHAKLKRTISTAGLRRKNAQVHA
;
A
#
# COMPACT_ATOMS: atom_id res chain seq x y z
N HIS A 1 -10.71 -0.98 7.91
CA HIS A 1 -11.07 0.23 8.63
C HIS A 1 -12.55 0.56 8.48
N LEU A 2 -13.18 1.08 9.54
CA LEU A 2 -14.62 1.42 9.51
C LEU A 2 -14.96 2.46 8.44
N ASP A 3 -14.05 3.40 8.17
CA ASP A 3 -14.26 4.51 7.24
C ASP A 3 -13.90 4.17 5.78
N ILE A 4 -13.70 2.89 5.45
CA ILE A 4 -13.28 2.51 4.09
C ILE A 4 -14.24 3.02 3.02
N GLU A 5 -15.55 3.00 3.27
CA GLU A 5 -16.52 3.42 2.27
C GLU A 5 -16.46 4.94 2.00
N GLU A 6 -16.19 5.75 3.02
CA GLU A 6 -15.98 7.20 2.87
C GLU A 6 -14.64 7.49 2.19
N PHE A 7 -13.57 6.75 2.57
CA PHE A 7 -12.27 6.83 1.92
C PHE A 7 -12.33 6.56 0.42
N LEU A 8 -13.11 5.57 0.00
CA LEU A 8 -13.29 5.25 -1.42
C LEU A 8 -13.91 6.41 -2.21
N GLU A 9 -14.73 7.24 -1.57
CA GLU A 9 -15.45 8.34 -2.20
C GLU A 9 -14.68 9.68 -2.19
N LEU A 10 -13.49 9.74 -1.63
CA LEU A 10 -12.72 10.99 -1.49
C LEU A 10 -12.50 11.73 -2.80
N ARG A 11 -12.39 11.03 -3.92
CA ARG A 11 -12.16 11.62 -5.25
C ARG A 11 -13.40 11.63 -6.16
N LYS A 12 -14.56 11.31 -5.62
CA LYS A 12 -15.80 11.28 -6.38
C LYS A 12 -16.14 12.69 -6.91
N ASN A 13 -16.58 12.75 -8.17
CA ASN A 13 -16.89 14.01 -8.85
C ASN A 13 -18.26 14.63 -8.47
N THR A 14 -18.96 14.01 -7.54
CA THR A 14 -20.29 14.44 -7.09
C THR A 14 -20.36 14.50 -5.56
N GLY A 15 -21.33 15.22 -5.02
CA GLY A 15 -21.56 15.37 -3.59
C GLY A 15 -20.97 16.66 -3.03
N ASP A 16 -20.78 16.70 -1.70
CA ASP A 16 -20.25 17.88 -1.00
C ASP A 16 -18.73 17.98 -1.16
N ASP A 17 -18.25 19.04 -1.82
CA ASP A 17 -16.82 19.28 -2.09
C ASP A 17 -15.96 19.34 -0.81
N ARG A 18 -16.56 19.73 0.33
CA ARG A 18 -15.87 19.73 1.63
C ARG A 18 -15.47 18.34 2.11
N ARG A 19 -16.07 17.29 1.53
CA ARG A 19 -15.78 15.88 1.78
C ARG A 19 -14.93 15.25 0.69
N ARG A 20 -14.30 16.05 -0.19
CA ARG A 20 -13.51 15.58 -1.32
C ARG A 20 -12.07 16.04 -1.20
N THR A 21 -11.18 15.24 -1.77
CA THR A 21 -9.73 15.49 -1.81
C THR A 21 -9.21 15.19 -3.20
N HIS A 22 -9.63 16.02 -4.18
CA HIS A 22 -9.36 15.77 -5.60
C HIS A 22 -7.87 15.72 -5.96
N ASP A 23 -7.03 16.43 -5.20
CA ASP A 23 -5.59 16.51 -5.43
C ASP A 23 -4.77 15.43 -4.69
N MET A 24 -5.43 14.58 -3.88
CA MET A 24 -4.76 13.53 -3.14
C MET A 24 -4.83 12.20 -3.87
N ASN A 25 -3.67 11.59 -4.10
CA ASN A 25 -3.61 10.22 -4.60
C ASN A 25 -3.82 9.24 -3.44
N THR A 26 -4.76 8.33 -3.64
CA THR A 26 -5.15 7.33 -2.65
C THR A 26 -4.95 5.93 -3.20
N ALA A 27 -4.69 4.96 -2.32
CA ALA A 27 -4.56 3.55 -2.67
C ALA A 27 -5.15 2.65 -1.59
N ASN A 28 -5.73 1.55 -2.01
CA ASN A 28 -6.17 0.47 -1.14
C ASN A 28 -5.02 -0.50 -0.89
N TRP A 29 -4.85 -0.92 0.35
CA TRP A 29 -3.89 -1.93 0.78
C TRP A 29 -4.63 -3.22 1.09
N VAL A 30 -4.70 -4.13 0.10
CA VAL A 30 -5.61 -5.27 0.08
C VAL A 30 -4.91 -6.55 0.53
N PRO A 31 -5.35 -7.21 1.63
CA PRO A 31 -4.83 -8.50 2.03
C PRO A 31 -5.42 -9.65 1.21
N ASP A 32 -4.67 -10.74 1.06
CA ASP A 32 -5.09 -11.94 0.32
C ASP A 32 -6.38 -12.54 0.89
N LEU A 33 -6.56 -12.51 2.21
CA LEU A 33 -7.79 -12.97 2.87
C LEU A 33 -9.03 -12.24 2.36
N PHE A 34 -8.93 -10.93 2.09
CA PHE A 34 -10.06 -10.19 1.51
C PHE A 34 -10.41 -10.73 0.13
N MET A 35 -9.43 -10.94 -0.74
CA MET A 35 -9.65 -11.49 -2.08
C MET A 35 -10.22 -12.91 -2.03
N LYS A 36 -9.76 -13.74 -1.09
CA LYS A 36 -10.32 -15.06 -0.83
C LYS A 36 -11.82 -14.97 -0.53
N ARG A 37 -12.21 -14.07 0.38
CA ARG A 37 -13.63 -13.86 0.73
C ARG A 37 -14.45 -13.26 -0.41
N VAL A 38 -13.86 -12.44 -1.26
CA VAL A 38 -14.52 -11.94 -2.48
C VAL A 38 -14.90 -13.11 -3.41
N VAL A 39 -13.96 -14.05 -3.61
CA VAL A 39 -14.18 -15.23 -4.46
C VAL A 39 -15.20 -16.19 -3.85
N GLU A 40 -15.15 -16.39 -2.54
CA GLU A 40 -16.03 -17.29 -1.78
C GLU A 40 -17.41 -16.68 -1.52
N GLY A 41 -17.63 -15.39 -1.80
CA GLY A 41 -18.88 -14.68 -1.51
C GLY A 41 -19.11 -14.45 -0.02
N GLY A 42 -18.02 -14.36 0.77
CA GLY A 42 -18.07 -14.17 2.21
C GLY A 42 -18.26 -12.72 2.65
N GLU A 43 -18.30 -12.52 3.95
CA GLU A 43 -18.36 -11.20 4.60
C GLU A 43 -16.96 -10.69 4.95
N TRP A 44 -16.83 -9.38 5.00
CA TRP A 44 -15.66 -8.67 5.50
C TRP A 44 -16.02 -7.82 6.70
N THR A 45 -15.32 -8.00 7.81
CA THR A 45 -15.54 -7.24 9.03
C THR A 45 -14.63 -6.03 9.06
N LEU A 46 -15.19 -4.85 9.16
CA LEU A 46 -14.48 -3.59 9.33
C LEU A 46 -14.29 -3.34 10.82
N PHE A 47 -13.08 -2.96 11.21
CA PHE A 47 -12.70 -2.71 12.58
C PHE A 47 -12.19 -1.28 12.79
N SER A 48 -12.23 -0.82 14.03
CA SER A 48 -11.43 0.30 14.48
C SER A 48 -9.97 -0.15 14.65
N PRO A 49 -8.97 0.56 14.11
CA PRO A 49 -7.56 0.20 14.29
C PRO A 49 -7.12 0.15 15.75
N ALA A 50 -7.74 0.93 16.62
CA ALA A 50 -7.47 0.92 18.05
C ALA A 50 -7.80 -0.43 18.72
N ASP A 51 -8.81 -1.13 18.20
CA ASP A 51 -9.27 -2.40 18.76
C ASP A 51 -8.53 -3.61 18.16
N VAL A 52 -7.83 -3.41 17.03
CA VAL A 52 -7.09 -4.45 16.30
C VAL A 52 -5.67 -3.99 15.91
N PRO A 53 -4.86 -3.50 16.88
CA PRO A 53 -3.63 -2.78 16.58
C PRO A 53 -2.57 -3.61 15.85
N ASP A 54 -2.55 -4.91 16.03
CA ASP A 54 -1.55 -5.81 15.45
C ASP A 54 -1.85 -6.25 14.02
N LEU A 55 -3.05 -6.00 13.50
CA LEU A 55 -3.38 -6.34 12.10
C LEU A 55 -2.53 -5.57 11.09
N HIS A 56 -2.12 -4.35 11.45
CA HIS A 56 -1.28 -3.53 10.58
C HIS A 56 0.11 -4.14 10.38
N ASP A 57 0.65 -4.78 11.41
CA ASP A 57 2.00 -5.37 11.42
C ASP A 57 2.05 -6.82 10.92
N LYS A 58 0.92 -7.41 10.54
CA LYS A 58 0.83 -8.80 10.11
C LYS A 58 0.49 -8.91 8.62
N PHE A 59 0.96 -9.97 7.99
CA PHE A 59 0.63 -10.33 6.61
C PHE A 59 0.53 -11.85 6.45
N GLY A 60 -0.02 -12.30 5.33
CA GLY A 60 -0.18 -13.71 4.99
C GLY A 60 -1.00 -14.49 6.04
N LYS A 61 -0.56 -15.69 6.37
CA LYS A 61 -1.27 -16.56 7.33
C LYS A 61 -1.37 -15.98 8.74
N ALA A 62 -0.38 -15.18 9.15
CA ALA A 62 -0.41 -14.52 10.45
C ALA A 62 -1.51 -13.44 10.51
N PHE A 63 -1.69 -12.69 9.42
CA PHE A 63 -2.80 -11.75 9.27
C PHE A 63 -4.15 -12.49 9.30
N GLU A 64 -4.30 -13.56 8.50
CA GLU A 64 -5.52 -14.36 8.44
C GLU A 64 -5.92 -14.89 9.82
N ALA A 65 -4.97 -15.49 10.55
CA ALA A 65 -5.21 -16.02 11.89
C ALA A 65 -5.64 -14.93 12.89
N ALA A 66 -4.95 -13.79 12.89
CA ALA A 66 -5.28 -12.67 13.76
C ALA A 66 -6.65 -12.07 13.42
N TYR A 67 -6.93 -11.87 12.13
CA TYR A 67 -8.20 -11.32 11.67
C TYR A 67 -9.39 -12.20 12.09
N ILE A 68 -9.29 -13.52 11.88
CA ILE A 68 -10.32 -14.48 12.30
C ILE A 68 -10.47 -14.48 13.84
N SER A 69 -9.37 -14.35 14.57
CA SER A 69 -9.42 -14.22 16.05
C SER A 69 -10.22 -12.99 16.48
N TYR A 70 -10.06 -11.85 15.80
CA TYR A 70 -10.86 -10.65 16.06
C TYR A 70 -12.33 -10.82 15.69
N GLU A 71 -12.63 -11.51 14.61
CA GLU A 71 -14.01 -11.85 14.27
C GLU A 71 -14.67 -12.76 15.32
N LYS A 72 -13.89 -13.66 15.92
CA LYS A 72 -14.38 -14.46 17.05
C LYS A 72 -14.69 -13.58 18.27
N LYS A 73 -13.81 -12.62 18.61
CA LYS A 73 -14.08 -11.65 19.69
C LYS A 73 -15.34 -10.82 19.43
N VAL A 74 -15.66 -10.49 18.17
CA VAL A 74 -16.94 -9.87 17.82
C VAL A 74 -18.09 -10.82 18.13
N ALA A 75 -18.00 -12.10 17.74
CA ALA A 75 -19.05 -13.07 17.98
C ALA A 75 -19.27 -13.35 19.49
N ASP A 76 -18.19 -13.31 20.26
CA ASP A 76 -18.21 -13.49 21.73
C ASP A 76 -18.66 -12.22 22.48
N GLY A 77 -18.90 -11.09 21.75
CA GLY A 77 -19.34 -9.81 22.33
C GLY A 77 -18.24 -8.98 22.99
N GLU A 78 -16.97 -9.37 22.84
CA GLU A 78 -15.81 -8.64 23.38
C GLU A 78 -15.50 -7.36 22.59
N LEU A 79 -15.76 -7.36 21.27
CA LEU A 79 -15.62 -6.21 20.39
C LEU A 79 -16.99 -5.76 19.91
N THR A 80 -17.32 -4.50 20.20
CA THR A 80 -18.65 -3.92 19.89
C THR A 80 -18.62 -2.89 18.75
N LEU A 81 -17.45 -2.31 18.47
CA LEU A 81 -17.28 -1.33 17.40
C LEU A 81 -16.78 -2.02 16.13
N PHE A 82 -17.70 -2.49 15.32
CA PHE A 82 -17.41 -3.14 14.04
C PHE A 82 -18.57 -2.94 13.05
N LYS A 83 -18.29 -3.22 11.77
CA LYS A 83 -19.30 -3.30 10.72
C LYS A 83 -18.99 -4.49 9.82
N LYS A 84 -19.99 -5.32 9.51
CA LYS A 84 -19.86 -6.38 8.52
C LYS A 84 -20.44 -5.93 7.19
N VAL A 85 -19.72 -6.21 6.11
CA VAL A 85 -20.15 -5.92 4.75
C VAL A 85 -19.87 -7.13 3.86
N PRO A 86 -20.69 -7.42 2.83
CA PRO A 86 -20.36 -8.44 1.85
C PRO A 86 -19.05 -8.05 1.12
N ALA A 87 -18.05 -8.93 1.15
CA ALA A 87 -16.73 -8.66 0.57
C ALA A 87 -16.83 -8.31 -0.93
N LEU A 88 -17.68 -9.03 -1.67
CA LEU A 88 -17.92 -8.77 -3.09
C LEU A 88 -18.51 -7.38 -3.36
N GLN A 89 -19.40 -6.89 -2.49
CA GLN A 89 -19.96 -5.54 -2.64
C GLN A 89 -18.90 -4.46 -2.41
N LEU A 90 -18.09 -4.63 -1.36
CA LEU A 90 -16.98 -3.71 -1.10
C LEU A 90 -15.98 -3.71 -2.26
N TRP A 91 -15.63 -4.88 -2.79
CA TRP A 91 -14.76 -5.01 -3.96
C TRP A 91 -15.32 -4.30 -5.20
N ARG A 92 -16.60 -4.48 -5.48
CA ARG A 92 -17.29 -3.78 -6.57
C ARG A 92 -17.26 -2.26 -6.39
N LYS A 93 -17.44 -1.78 -5.16
CA LYS A 93 -17.34 -0.34 -4.85
C LYS A 93 -15.92 0.17 -5.10
N MET A 94 -14.88 -0.56 -4.68
CA MET A 94 -13.47 -0.22 -4.96
C MET A 94 -13.22 -0.09 -6.47
N LEU A 95 -13.65 -1.08 -7.25
CA LEU A 95 -13.49 -1.08 -8.71
C LEU A 95 -14.29 0.04 -9.38
N SER A 96 -15.51 0.32 -8.91
CA SER A 96 -16.35 1.39 -9.44
C SER A 96 -15.69 2.75 -9.25
N MET A 97 -15.15 3.03 -8.06
CA MET A 97 -14.46 4.28 -7.78
C MET A 97 -13.15 4.41 -8.57
N LEU A 98 -12.40 3.33 -8.68
CA LEU A 98 -11.20 3.28 -9.52
C LEU A 98 -11.52 3.58 -10.99
N PHE A 99 -12.59 3.01 -11.52
CA PHE A 99 -13.03 3.24 -12.89
C PHE A 99 -13.53 4.69 -13.10
N GLU A 100 -14.30 5.22 -12.17
CA GLU A 100 -14.88 6.57 -12.26
C GLU A 100 -13.83 7.68 -12.12
N THR A 101 -12.88 7.52 -11.19
CA THR A 101 -11.99 8.61 -10.76
C THR A 101 -10.50 8.33 -10.96
N GLY A 102 -10.12 7.10 -11.33
CA GLY A 102 -8.73 6.65 -11.37
C GLY A 102 -8.13 6.35 -10.00
N HIS A 103 -8.90 6.49 -8.92
CA HIS A 103 -8.48 6.27 -7.53
C HIS A 103 -9.64 5.75 -6.67
N PRO A 104 -9.32 5.11 -5.52
CA PRO A 104 -8.00 4.70 -5.02
C PRO A 104 -7.37 3.60 -5.89
N TRP A 105 -6.06 3.62 -6.04
CA TRP A 105 -5.33 2.51 -6.67
C TRP A 105 -5.42 1.25 -5.83
N ILE A 106 -5.09 0.10 -6.40
CA ILE A 106 -5.16 -1.18 -5.72
C ILE A 106 -3.76 -1.76 -5.61
N THR A 107 -3.32 -2.00 -4.38
CA THR A 107 -2.08 -2.67 -4.04
C THR A 107 -2.35 -3.86 -3.13
N PHE A 108 -1.53 -4.90 -3.23
CA PHE A 108 -1.74 -6.14 -2.49
C PHE A 108 -0.70 -6.29 -1.37
N LYS A 109 -1.20 -6.28 -0.13
CA LYS A 109 -0.40 -6.31 1.09
C LYS A 109 0.53 -7.52 1.16
N ASP A 110 -0.01 -8.70 0.95
CA ASP A 110 0.72 -9.95 1.18
C ASP A 110 1.83 -10.16 0.14
N PRO A 111 1.59 -10.01 -1.19
CA PRO A 111 2.66 -10.10 -2.18
C PRO A 111 3.79 -9.09 -1.97
N CYS A 112 3.46 -7.85 -1.58
CA CYS A 112 4.47 -6.83 -1.27
C CYS A 112 5.37 -7.24 -0.11
N ASN A 113 4.82 -7.83 0.93
CA ASN A 113 5.57 -8.28 2.09
C ASN A 113 6.32 -9.60 1.83
N VAL A 114 5.67 -10.59 1.22
CA VAL A 114 6.29 -11.90 0.92
C VAL A 114 7.49 -11.76 -0.03
N ARG A 115 7.45 -10.80 -0.95
CA ARG A 115 8.54 -10.54 -1.91
C ARG A 115 9.53 -9.48 -1.45
N SER A 116 9.32 -8.87 -0.29
CA SER A 116 10.27 -7.89 0.25
C SER A 116 11.61 -8.55 0.56
N PRO A 117 12.73 -8.03 0.06
CA PRO A 117 14.06 -8.53 0.41
C PRO A 117 14.46 -8.14 1.84
N GLN A 118 13.67 -7.35 2.55
CA GLN A 118 13.95 -6.80 3.87
C GLN A 118 12.99 -7.32 4.96
N GLN A 119 12.41 -8.49 4.78
CA GLN A 119 11.51 -9.09 5.79
C GLN A 119 12.15 -9.24 7.18
N HIS A 120 13.47 -9.41 7.24
CA HIS A 120 14.24 -9.50 8.48
C HIS A 120 14.37 -8.17 9.23
N VAL A 121 14.04 -7.06 8.60
CA VAL A 121 14.10 -5.70 9.18
C VAL A 121 12.72 -5.25 9.66
N GLY A 122 11.67 -5.49 8.86
CA GLY A 122 10.34 -5.02 9.22
C GLY A 122 9.28 -5.34 8.18
N VAL A 123 8.10 -4.79 8.41
CA VAL A 123 6.90 -4.99 7.59
C VAL A 123 6.67 -3.79 6.69
N VAL A 124 6.26 -4.04 5.45
CA VAL A 124 5.76 -3.02 4.53
C VAL A 124 4.31 -2.72 4.89
N HIS A 125 4.05 -1.53 5.44
CA HIS A 125 2.71 -1.11 5.89
C HIS A 125 1.88 -0.43 4.80
N SER A 126 2.56 0.23 3.87
CA SER A 126 1.95 0.89 2.72
C SER A 126 2.97 1.10 1.61
N SER A 127 2.54 1.66 0.50
CA SER A 127 3.41 2.12 -0.57
C SER A 127 3.42 3.65 -0.64
N ASN A 128 4.23 4.20 -1.56
CA ASN A 128 4.26 5.63 -1.85
C ASN A 128 3.09 6.05 -2.76
N LEU A 129 3.10 7.31 -3.16
CA LEU A 129 2.11 7.95 -4.03
C LEU A 129 1.87 7.18 -5.35
N CYS A 130 2.91 6.65 -5.98
CA CYS A 130 2.82 5.92 -7.24
C CYS A 130 2.67 4.40 -7.08
N THR A 131 2.68 3.89 -5.85
CA THR A 131 2.53 2.48 -5.46
C THR A 131 3.67 1.53 -5.90
N GLU A 132 4.82 2.07 -6.35
CA GLU A 132 5.97 1.26 -6.77
C GLU A 132 6.97 0.98 -5.64
N ILE A 133 6.94 1.74 -4.56
CA ILE A 133 7.88 1.60 -3.45
C ILE A 133 7.28 0.76 -2.32
N THR A 134 7.96 -0.31 -1.98
CA THR A 134 7.56 -1.24 -0.93
C THR A 134 8.72 -1.40 0.07
N LEU A 135 8.85 -0.40 0.94
CA LEU A 135 9.84 -0.36 2.01
C LEU A 135 9.16 -0.52 3.37
N ASN A 136 9.86 -1.14 4.31
CA ASN A 136 9.39 -1.20 5.70
C ASN A 136 9.40 0.19 6.35
N THR A 137 8.46 0.41 7.24
CA THR A 137 8.36 1.60 8.07
C THR A 137 7.99 1.21 9.49
N ASN A 138 8.41 1.99 10.47
CA ASN A 138 8.00 1.85 11.87
C ASN A 138 8.10 3.21 12.59
N GLU A 139 7.94 3.22 13.90
CA GLU A 139 8.00 4.45 14.72
C GLU A 139 9.35 5.19 14.65
N ARG A 140 10.44 4.50 14.22
CA ARG A 140 11.82 5.03 14.16
C ARG A 140 12.37 5.09 12.75
N GLU A 141 11.69 4.53 11.77
CA GLU A 141 12.17 4.41 10.39
C GLU A 141 11.16 4.94 9.39
N ILE A 142 11.60 5.92 8.63
CA ILE A 142 10.82 6.53 7.55
C ILE A 142 11.37 6.02 6.22
N ALA A 143 10.49 5.53 5.34
CA ALA A 143 10.88 5.16 3.99
C ALA A 143 11.21 6.40 3.16
N VAL A 144 12.41 6.43 2.60
CA VAL A 144 12.88 7.53 1.74
C VAL A 144 13.30 6.98 0.39
N CYS A 145 12.87 7.63 -0.68
CA CYS A 145 13.24 7.31 -2.04
C CYS A 145 14.04 8.45 -2.67
N ASN A 146 15.25 8.15 -3.13
CA ASN A 146 16.06 9.05 -3.95
C ASN A 146 15.86 8.69 -5.42
N LEU A 147 15.17 9.54 -6.16
CA LEU A 147 14.86 9.32 -7.58
C LEU A 147 15.93 9.91 -8.49
N GLY A 148 16.20 9.22 -9.59
CA GLY A 148 17.09 9.73 -10.62
C GLY A 148 16.97 8.85 -11.87
N SER A 149 17.07 9.49 -13.03
CA SER A 149 17.07 8.81 -14.33
C SER A 149 18.34 9.17 -15.09
N VAL A 150 18.92 8.17 -15.74
CA VAL A 150 20.09 8.37 -16.59
C VAL A 150 19.62 8.59 -18.02
N ASN A 151 19.98 9.72 -18.62
CA ASN A 151 19.75 9.97 -20.02
C ASN A 151 20.71 9.09 -20.86
N LEU A 152 20.20 7.98 -21.38
CA LEU A 152 21.01 7.03 -22.14
C LEU A 152 21.48 7.61 -23.48
N VAL A 153 20.75 8.57 -24.07
CA VAL A 153 21.14 9.22 -25.34
C VAL A 153 22.49 9.94 -25.19
N GLU A 154 22.71 10.60 -24.06
CA GLU A 154 23.98 11.25 -23.73
C GLU A 154 25.16 10.29 -23.53
N HIS A 155 24.88 8.99 -23.51
CA HIS A 155 25.88 7.92 -23.37
C HIS A 155 26.11 7.18 -24.68
N LEU A 156 25.58 7.69 -25.78
CA LEU A 156 25.85 7.14 -27.11
C LEU A 156 27.04 7.85 -27.75
N VAL A 157 27.93 7.08 -28.35
CA VAL A 157 29.04 7.56 -29.20
C VAL A 157 28.94 6.77 -30.51
N ASP A 158 28.82 7.48 -31.65
CA ASP A 158 28.66 6.88 -32.97
C ASP A 158 27.53 5.81 -33.04
N GLY A 159 26.42 6.12 -32.34
CA GLY A 159 25.24 5.24 -32.31
C GLY A 159 25.38 4.01 -31.40
N LYS A 160 26.48 3.88 -30.66
CA LYS A 160 26.75 2.78 -29.73
C LYS A 160 26.82 3.27 -28.30
N LEU A 161 26.39 2.45 -27.35
CA LEU A 161 26.44 2.77 -25.93
C LEU A 161 27.88 2.76 -25.40
N ASP A 162 28.35 3.89 -24.86
CA ASP A 162 29.63 4.00 -24.13
C ASP A 162 29.43 3.44 -22.71
N HIS A 163 29.76 2.17 -22.55
CA HIS A 163 29.66 1.48 -21.25
C HIS A 163 30.57 2.08 -20.17
N ALA A 164 31.73 2.62 -20.54
CA ALA A 164 32.64 3.22 -19.57
C ALA A 164 32.10 4.53 -19.01
N LYS A 165 31.53 5.39 -19.89
CA LYS A 165 30.84 6.62 -19.50
C LYS A 165 29.61 6.31 -18.63
N LEU A 166 28.80 5.35 -19.06
CA LEU A 166 27.59 4.94 -18.31
C LEU A 166 27.96 4.41 -16.92
N LYS A 167 28.98 3.57 -16.82
CA LYS A 167 29.48 3.06 -15.53
C LYS A 167 29.91 4.18 -14.60
N ARG A 168 30.66 5.19 -15.10
CA ARG A 168 31.06 6.36 -14.29
C ARG A 168 29.84 7.13 -13.79
N THR A 169 28.88 7.40 -14.68
CA THR A 169 27.65 8.14 -14.33
C THR A 169 26.86 7.42 -13.23
N ILE A 170 26.60 6.12 -13.39
CA ILE A 170 25.86 5.32 -12.42
C ILE A 170 26.62 5.23 -11.08
N SER A 171 27.93 5.02 -11.11
CA SER A 171 28.74 4.97 -9.89
C SER A 171 28.72 6.29 -9.14
N THR A 172 28.82 7.42 -9.84
CA THR A 172 28.74 8.75 -9.22
C THR A 172 27.36 9.01 -8.62
N ALA A 173 26.29 8.67 -9.32
CA ALA A 173 24.93 8.80 -8.81
C ALA A 173 24.70 7.91 -7.57
N GLY A 174 25.22 6.67 -7.58
CA GLY A 174 25.12 5.74 -6.47
C GLY A 174 25.89 6.19 -5.22
N LEU A 175 27.08 6.77 -5.40
CA LEU A 175 27.89 7.31 -4.30
C LEU A 175 27.22 8.55 -3.66
N ARG A 176 26.67 9.45 -4.46
CA ARG A 176 25.94 10.62 -3.95
C ARG A 176 24.70 10.22 -3.15
N ARG A 177 24.02 9.14 -3.52
CA ARG A 177 22.89 8.58 -2.75
C ARG A 177 23.30 8.11 -1.35
N LYS A 178 24.47 7.47 -1.21
CA LYS A 178 24.97 7.03 0.10
C LYS A 178 25.26 8.21 1.05
N ASN A 179 25.68 9.36 0.51
CA ASN A 179 25.99 10.56 1.29
C ASN A 179 24.74 11.41 1.61
N ALA A 180 23.59 11.08 1.01
CA ALA A 180 22.31 11.77 1.28
C ALA A 180 21.49 11.07 2.37
N GLN A 181 22.08 10.17 3.15
CA GLN A 181 21.44 9.66 4.36
C GLN A 181 21.29 10.81 5.36
N VAL A 182 20.07 11.32 5.44
CA VAL A 182 19.69 12.27 6.48
C VAL A 182 19.66 11.50 7.79
N HIS A 183 20.57 11.79 8.67
CA HIS A 183 20.46 11.40 10.07
C HIS A 183 19.29 12.18 10.67
N ALA A 184 18.20 11.48 11.00
CA ALA A 184 17.11 12.02 11.81
C ALA A 184 17.52 12.03 13.28
#